data_bf850b0550a8b08b38297cbe71baecb1
#
_entry.id   bf850b0550a8b08b38297cbe71baecb1
#
_cell.length_a   1.000
_cell.length_b   1.000
_cell.length_c   1.000
_cell.angle_alpha   90.00
_cell.angle_beta   90.00
_cell.angle_gamma   90.00
#
_symmetry.space_group_name_H-M   'P 1'
#
loop_
_entity.id
_entity.type
_entity.pdbx_description
1 polymer ?
#
loop_
_entity_poly.entity_id
_entity_poly.type
_entity_poly.pdbx_seq_one_letter_code
_entity_poly.pdbx_strand_id
1 'polypeptide(L)' 'MKSFQNGIILEFKDGRTYLYNYRKPGKRDVENMKILVLSGSGLTTYVNQHVRDNYYKRLK' A
#
# COMPACT_ATOMS: atom_id res chain seq x y z
N MET A 1 9.79 -2.25 0.07
CA MET A 1 8.48 -2.27 -0.59
C MET A 1 8.50 -3.25 -1.76
N LYS A 2 7.40 -3.92 -1.97
CA LYS A 2 7.30 -4.91 -3.03
C LYS A 2 5.93 -4.80 -3.68
N SER A 3 5.89 -4.73 -5.01
CA SER A 3 4.62 -4.66 -5.71
C SER A 3 4.48 -5.84 -6.68
N PHE A 4 3.24 -6.25 -6.89
CA PHE A 4 2.93 -7.29 -7.88
C PHE A 4 1.61 -6.94 -8.55
N GLN A 5 1.18 -7.78 -9.49
CA GLN A 5 0.08 -7.44 -10.37
C GLN A 5 -1.16 -6.94 -9.63
N ASN A 6 -1.56 -7.61 -8.56
CA ASN A 6 -2.79 -7.29 -7.86
C ASN A 6 -2.59 -6.80 -6.42
N GLY A 7 -1.40 -6.33 -6.10
CA GLY A 7 -1.15 -5.88 -4.73
C GLY A 7 0.18 -5.20 -4.54
N ILE A 8 0.38 -4.74 -3.32
CA ILE A 8 1.60 -4.08 -2.91
C ILE A 8 1.85 -4.37 -1.43
N ILE A 9 3.10 -4.63 -1.09
CA ILE A 9 3.53 -4.84 0.28
C ILE A 9 4.34 -3.63 0.71
N LEU A 10 3.96 -3.02 1.83
CA LEU A 10 4.66 -1.87 2.39
C LEU A 10 5.22 -2.21 3.75
N GLU A 11 6.49 -1.83 3.97
CA GLU A 11 7.12 -1.91 5.26
C GLU A 11 7.25 -0.50 5.83
N PHE A 12 6.77 -0.31 7.05
CA PHE A 12 6.81 0.98 7.72
C PHE A 12 8.06 1.09 8.61
N LYS A 13 8.39 2.31 9.01
CA LYS A 13 9.60 2.58 9.78
C LYS A 13 9.66 1.80 11.11
N ASP A 14 8.52 1.53 11.69
CA ASP A 14 8.44 0.79 12.96
C ASP A 14 8.57 -0.73 12.78
N GLY A 15 8.80 -1.19 11.55
CA GLY A 15 8.96 -2.61 11.25
C GLY A 15 7.68 -3.34 10.88
N ARG A 16 6.53 -2.67 10.96
CA ARG A 16 5.28 -3.29 10.55
C ARG A 16 5.22 -3.42 9.04
N THR A 17 4.70 -4.56 8.58
CA THR A 17 4.60 -4.85 7.15
C THR A 17 3.17 -5.26 6.84
N TYR A 18 2.56 -4.58 5.85
CA TYR A 18 1.16 -4.80 5.48
C TYR A 18 1.04 -5.11 4.00
N LEU A 19 0.08 -5.99 3.69
CA LEU A 19 -0.28 -6.31 2.31
C LEU A 19 -1.57 -5.58 1.95
N TYR A 20 -1.52 -4.79 0.89
CA TYR A 20 -2.68 -4.14 0.29
C TYR A 20 -2.92 -4.78 -1.08
N ASN A 21 -4.15 -5.17 -1.37
CA ASN A 21 -4.42 -5.81 -2.66
C ASN A 21 -5.80 -5.41 -3.20
N TYR A 22 -6.20 -6.02 -4.33
CA TYR A 22 -7.46 -5.68 -4.98
C TYR A 22 -8.69 -6.04 -4.15
N ARG A 23 -8.55 -6.92 -3.18
CA ARG A 23 -9.63 -7.24 -2.26
C ARG A 23 -9.78 -6.18 -1.18
N LYS A 24 -8.65 -5.66 -0.68
CA LYS A 24 -8.67 -4.64 0.37
C LYS A 24 -7.34 -3.90 0.37
N PRO A 25 -7.34 -2.61 0.15
CA PRO A 25 -8.48 -1.69 0.07
C PRO A 25 -9.20 -1.70 -1.27
N GLY A 26 -8.70 -2.46 -2.26
CA GLY A 26 -9.33 -2.56 -3.54
C GLY A 26 -8.43 -2.07 -4.66
N LYS A 27 -8.81 -2.42 -5.89
CA LYS A 27 -8.00 -2.15 -7.07
C LYS A 27 -7.67 -0.65 -7.22
N ARG A 28 -8.66 0.21 -7.01
CA ARG A 28 -8.48 1.65 -7.20
C ARG A 28 -7.34 2.19 -6.33
N ASP A 29 -7.37 1.89 -5.04
CA ASP A 29 -6.36 2.39 -4.13
C ASP A 29 -5.00 1.76 -4.40
N VAL A 30 -4.96 0.46 -4.68
CA VAL A 30 -3.71 -0.22 -4.98
C VAL A 30 -3.06 0.36 -6.22
N GLU A 31 -3.83 0.61 -7.28
CA GLU A 31 -3.27 1.19 -8.50
C GLU A 31 -2.79 2.62 -8.28
N ASN A 32 -3.51 3.41 -7.49
CA ASN A 32 -3.04 4.75 -7.12
C ASN A 32 -1.74 4.69 -6.32
N MET A 33 -1.62 3.75 -5.40
CA MET A 33 -0.40 3.57 -4.63
C MET A 33 0.79 3.22 -5.55
N LYS A 34 0.57 2.37 -6.54
CA LYS A 34 1.62 2.02 -7.50
C LYS A 34 2.07 3.23 -8.30
N ILE A 35 1.13 4.07 -8.72
CA ILE A 35 1.46 5.29 -9.45
C ILE A 35 2.34 6.20 -8.58
N LEU A 36 2.00 6.36 -7.32
CA LEU A 36 2.77 7.21 -6.41
C LEU A 36 4.18 6.65 -6.16
N VAL A 37 4.31 5.34 -6.10
CA VAL A 37 5.63 4.71 -5.99
C VAL A 37 6.48 5.08 -7.20
N LEU A 38 5.92 5.00 -8.39
CA LEU A 38 6.64 5.33 -9.61
C LEU A 38 6.99 6.81 -9.68
N SER A 39 6.12 7.68 -9.16
CA SER A 39 6.40 9.12 -9.16
C SER A 39 7.43 9.52 -8.12
N GLY A 40 7.69 8.66 -7.15
CA GLY A 40 8.71 8.90 -6.14
C GLY A 40 8.30 9.78 -4.97
N SER A 41 7.04 10.16 -4.88
CA SER A 41 6.58 11.00 -3.77
C SER A 41 5.09 10.84 -3.52
N GLY A 42 4.68 11.15 -2.29
CA GLY A 42 3.27 11.20 -1.93
C GLY A 42 2.68 9.90 -1.43
N LEU A 43 3.41 8.79 -1.50
CA LEU A 43 2.86 7.50 -1.09
C LEU A 43 2.55 7.45 0.40
N THR A 44 3.45 7.93 1.24
CA THR A 44 3.25 7.91 2.69
C THR A 44 2.00 8.71 3.07
N THR A 45 1.85 9.90 2.48
CA THR A 45 0.69 10.73 2.74
C THR A 45 -0.58 10.04 2.29
N TYR A 46 -0.58 9.46 1.09
CA TYR A 46 -1.73 8.75 0.57
C TYR A 46 -2.14 7.60 1.49
N VAL A 47 -1.16 6.80 1.90
CA VAL A 47 -1.43 5.66 2.79
C VAL A 47 -2.04 6.14 4.09
N ASN A 48 -1.48 7.18 4.70
CA ASN A 48 -1.98 7.69 5.98
C ASN A 48 -3.38 8.26 5.87
N GLN A 49 -3.73 8.89 4.74
CA GLN A 49 -5.02 9.55 4.57
C GLN A 49 -6.12 8.63 4.05
N HIS A 50 -5.77 7.62 3.25
CA HIS A 50 -6.77 6.87 2.51
C HIS A 50 -6.86 5.39 2.87
N VAL A 51 -5.73 4.74 3.13
CA VAL A 51 -5.75 3.28 3.26
C VAL A 51 -5.17 2.76 4.57
N ARG A 52 -4.57 3.59 5.34
CA ARG A 52 -3.84 3.29 6.58
C ARG A 52 -4.11 1.90 7.19
N ASP A 53 -5.26 1.70 7.82
CA ASP A 53 -5.63 0.44 8.46
C ASP A 53 -6.45 -0.46 7.55
N ASN A 54 -6.67 -0.03 6.32
CA ASN A 54 -7.50 -0.78 5.38
C ASN A 54 -6.62 -1.69 4.52
N TYR A 55 -5.82 -2.51 5.17
CA TYR A 55 -4.97 -3.47 4.49
C TYR A 55 -5.65 -4.84 4.44
N TYR A 56 -5.21 -5.67 3.51
CA TYR A 56 -5.74 -7.02 3.39
C TYR A 56 -5.21 -7.92 4.52
N LYS A 57 -3.90 -7.85 4.78
CA LYS A 57 -3.28 -8.70 5.79
C LYS A 57 -2.05 -8.02 6.37
N ARG A 58 -1.87 -8.15 7.68
CA ARG A 58 -0.64 -7.75 8.34
C ARG A 58 0.34 -8.91 8.28
N LEU A 59 1.53 -8.66 7.72
CA LEU A 59 2.54 -9.70 7.52
C LEU A 59 3.57 -9.74 8.64
N LYS A 60 3.77 -8.58 9.31
CA LYS A 60 4.81 -8.53 10.32
C LYS A 60 4.56 -7.48 11.38
#